data_984e10fe37706bdf011dd5f274738822
#
_entry.id   984e10fe37706bdf011dd5f274738822
#
_cell.length_a   1.000
_cell.length_b   1.000
_cell.length_c   1.000
_cell.angle_alpha   90.00
_cell.angle_beta   90.00
_cell.angle_gamma   90.00
#
_symmetry.space_group_name_H-M   'P 1'
#
loop_
_entity.id
_entity.type
_entity.pdbx_description
1 polymer ?
#
loop_
_entity_poly.entity_id
_entity_poly.type
_entity_poly.pdbx_seq_one_letter_code
_entity_poly.pdbx_strand_id
1 'polypeptide(L)'
;MIKINFFGKDYSKHRKVLVIPNVTNIMNIDKDSFVDVIYNHIKYLDDRGDYYWNIILPKPSARLNLPNVKQHIIGIKHFHTMSGDMIHMRIIFPKQVIKFLETVEYDVVYSHLPDWYQVKRYTDKPIIGYSHWWEMKTSNPEDRKNQFRNIPIEIIGALNMDVCFLNTQDQKDRVLREAKQWFNADKVNQLCDKLEVWNLGVPHNKIIDSPADDKEKRIVFPHRPAGYKGYRQFIELMEEYRVHRQDFVVWVPQLDETPPHDWIDNTKFKSKDGYYEGLQRCSVGVQMRQNNYGWSISATDCMMNGTPVIFQQSACYEEIDPNGMFWKYKKTMFKYLDRLLDDEQWRMFESQRSIDRSHELHDTEQKMINKLHKLLGG
;
A
#
# COMPACT_ATOMS: atom_id res chain seq x y z
N MET A 1 -9.92 17.49 -33.75
CA MET A 1 -8.71 16.78 -34.21
C MET A 1 -8.68 15.45 -33.47
N ILE A 2 -9.15 14.36 -34.10
CA ILE A 2 -9.20 13.02 -33.51
C ILE A 2 -7.75 12.51 -33.44
N LYS A 3 -7.20 12.37 -32.23
CA LYS A 3 -5.89 11.75 -32.05
C LYS A 3 -6.09 10.24 -32.05
N ILE A 4 -5.86 9.60 -33.17
CA ILE A 4 -5.76 8.16 -33.29
C ILE A 4 -4.54 7.72 -32.50
N ASN A 5 -4.76 6.91 -31.48
CA ASN A 5 -3.67 6.25 -30.75
C ASN A 5 -3.05 5.18 -31.65
N PHE A 6 -1.78 4.87 -31.49
CA PHE A 6 -0.97 3.94 -32.27
C PHE A 6 -1.57 2.53 -32.47
N PHE A 7 -2.63 2.19 -31.76
CA PHE A 7 -3.31 0.88 -31.78
C PHE A 7 -4.66 0.88 -32.51
N GLY A 8 -5.08 1.98 -33.15
CA GLY A 8 -6.28 2.02 -33.97
C GLY A 8 -7.63 1.87 -33.28
N LYS A 9 -7.68 1.86 -31.94
CA LYS A 9 -8.94 1.81 -31.18
C LYS A 9 -9.53 3.21 -30.98
N ASP A 10 -10.84 3.34 -31.22
CA ASP A 10 -11.59 4.57 -30.94
C ASP A 10 -12.02 4.58 -29.46
N TYR A 11 -11.45 5.49 -28.68
CA TYR A 11 -11.76 5.68 -27.27
C TYR A 11 -12.74 6.84 -27.03
N SER A 12 -13.39 7.36 -28.06
CA SER A 12 -14.31 8.51 -27.93
C SER A 12 -15.51 8.24 -27.02
N LYS A 13 -15.96 6.99 -26.95
CA LYS A 13 -17.09 6.52 -26.14
C LYS A 13 -16.71 6.02 -24.73
N HIS A 14 -15.41 5.95 -24.45
CA HIS A 14 -14.93 5.45 -23.16
C HIS A 14 -15.11 6.50 -22.08
N ARG A 15 -15.39 6.03 -20.88
CA ARG A 15 -15.40 6.88 -19.68
C ARG A 15 -13.98 7.34 -19.37
N LYS A 16 -13.77 8.64 -19.34
CA LYS A 16 -12.44 9.24 -19.18
C LYS A 16 -12.15 9.53 -17.72
N VAL A 17 -11.12 8.88 -17.19
CA VAL A 17 -10.70 9.03 -15.79
C VAL A 17 -9.39 9.80 -15.76
N LEU A 18 -9.35 10.90 -14.99
CA LEU A 18 -8.12 11.59 -14.67
C LEU A 18 -7.55 11.06 -13.38
N VAL A 19 -6.38 10.42 -13.43
CA VAL A 19 -5.71 9.84 -12.26
C VAL A 19 -4.62 10.77 -11.76
N ILE A 20 -4.71 11.11 -10.48
CA ILE A 20 -3.69 11.87 -9.75
C ILE A 20 -3.01 10.91 -8.76
N PRO A 21 -1.88 10.30 -9.11
CA PRO A 21 -1.22 9.30 -8.30
C PRO A 21 -0.45 9.93 -7.13
N ASN A 22 -0.26 9.15 -6.09
CA ASN A 22 0.79 9.40 -5.11
C ASN A 22 2.04 8.62 -5.57
N VAL A 23 3.12 9.32 -5.93
CA VAL A 23 4.38 8.69 -6.35
C VAL A 23 5.45 8.99 -5.32
N THR A 24 5.98 7.95 -4.69
CA THR A 24 7.03 8.06 -3.66
C THR A 24 8.41 7.70 -4.18
N ASN A 25 8.51 6.83 -5.19
CA ASN A 25 9.78 6.44 -5.79
C ASN A 25 9.93 7.04 -7.20
N ILE A 26 10.31 8.32 -7.27
CA ILE A 26 10.48 9.03 -8.54
C ILE A 26 11.65 8.50 -9.35
N MET A 27 12.67 7.99 -8.68
CA MET A 27 13.84 7.47 -9.38
C MET A 27 13.51 6.19 -10.15
N ASN A 28 12.61 5.37 -9.60
CA ASN A 28 12.13 4.13 -10.24
C ASN A 28 10.63 3.94 -10.02
N ILE A 29 9.83 4.55 -10.90
CA ILE A 29 8.37 4.52 -10.82
C ILE A 29 7.81 3.10 -10.93
N ASP A 30 8.43 2.25 -11.74
CA ASP A 30 7.98 0.86 -11.92
C ASP A 30 8.19 -0.02 -10.67
N LYS A 31 8.95 0.46 -9.68
CA LYS A 31 9.10 -0.16 -8.35
C LYS A 31 8.28 0.55 -7.27
N ASP A 32 7.47 1.53 -7.62
CA ASP A 32 6.62 2.24 -6.66
C ASP A 32 5.36 1.44 -6.35
N SER A 33 5.13 1.12 -5.09
CA SER A 33 3.98 0.32 -4.65
C SER A 33 2.63 1.02 -4.88
N PHE A 34 2.60 2.35 -4.93
CA PHE A 34 1.37 3.08 -5.24
C PHE A 34 1.02 2.99 -6.73
N VAL A 35 2.03 2.95 -7.60
CA VAL A 35 1.84 2.69 -9.02
C VAL A 35 1.34 1.26 -9.25
N ASP A 36 1.78 0.29 -8.42
CA ASP A 36 1.25 -1.08 -8.43
C ASP A 36 -0.25 -1.11 -8.15
N VAL A 37 -0.71 -0.37 -7.15
CA VAL A 37 -2.14 -0.30 -6.81
C VAL A 37 -2.95 0.29 -7.96
N ILE A 38 -2.50 1.39 -8.56
CA ILE A 38 -3.17 2.00 -9.72
C ILE A 38 -3.23 1.03 -10.88
N TYR A 39 -2.12 0.36 -11.19
CA TYR A 39 -2.06 -0.63 -12.27
C TYR A 39 -3.05 -1.78 -12.05
N ASN A 40 -3.14 -2.30 -10.82
CA ASN A 40 -4.09 -3.34 -10.48
C ASN A 40 -5.55 -2.86 -10.62
N HIS A 41 -5.85 -1.65 -10.14
CA HIS A 41 -7.19 -1.08 -10.30
C HIS A 41 -7.57 -0.91 -11.76
N ILE A 42 -6.66 -0.41 -12.61
CA ILE A 42 -6.88 -0.32 -14.06
C ILE A 42 -7.18 -1.69 -14.65
N LYS A 43 -6.36 -2.70 -14.35
CA LYS A 43 -6.55 -4.06 -14.89
C LYS A 43 -7.89 -4.66 -14.48
N TYR A 44 -8.27 -4.55 -13.21
CA TYR A 44 -9.55 -5.08 -12.73
C TYR A 44 -10.76 -4.36 -13.32
N LEU A 45 -10.62 -3.05 -13.63
CA LEU A 45 -11.71 -2.26 -14.20
C LEU A 45 -11.81 -2.41 -15.72
N ASP A 46 -10.71 -2.68 -16.41
CA ASP A 46 -10.71 -2.92 -17.86
C ASP A 46 -11.58 -4.12 -18.26
N ASP A 47 -11.68 -5.14 -17.39
CA ASP A 47 -12.56 -6.31 -17.61
C ASP A 47 -14.05 -5.99 -17.42
N ARG A 48 -14.41 -4.78 -16.94
CA ARG A 48 -15.77 -4.42 -16.50
C ARG A 48 -16.40 -3.26 -17.25
N GLY A 49 -15.62 -2.52 -17.98
CA GLY A 49 -16.13 -1.35 -18.68
C GLY A 49 -15.09 -0.68 -19.57
N ASP A 50 -15.60 0.23 -20.41
CA ASP A 50 -14.77 0.95 -21.35
C ASP A 50 -14.20 2.22 -20.70
N TYR A 51 -13.00 2.13 -20.16
CA TYR A 51 -12.29 3.24 -19.55
C TYR A 51 -11.12 3.73 -20.40
N TYR A 52 -10.90 5.04 -20.35
CA TYR A 52 -9.69 5.69 -20.85
C TYR A 52 -9.04 6.48 -19.71
N TRP A 53 -7.81 6.12 -19.39
CA TRP A 53 -7.09 6.63 -18.23
C TRP A 53 -6.09 7.71 -18.62
N ASN A 54 -6.28 8.92 -18.11
CA ASN A 54 -5.31 10.00 -18.20
C ASN A 54 -4.53 10.07 -16.87
N ILE A 55 -3.27 9.63 -16.84
CA ILE A 55 -2.47 9.54 -15.61
C ILE A 55 -1.37 10.60 -15.61
N ILE A 56 -1.26 11.38 -14.55
CA ILE A 56 -0.21 12.38 -14.37
C ILE A 56 0.98 11.71 -13.69
N LEU A 57 2.18 11.77 -14.28
CA LEU A 57 3.37 11.13 -13.76
C LEU A 57 4.60 12.05 -13.82
N PRO A 58 5.58 11.92 -12.90
CA PRO A 58 6.84 12.65 -12.94
C PRO A 58 7.79 12.12 -14.01
N LYS A 59 7.68 10.83 -14.34
CA LYS A 59 8.44 10.11 -15.38
C LYS A 59 7.56 9.03 -15.99
N PRO A 60 7.89 8.52 -17.19
CA PRO A 60 7.19 7.38 -17.77
C PRO A 60 7.29 6.13 -16.89
N SER A 61 6.22 5.35 -16.89
CA SER A 61 6.18 3.99 -16.31
C SER A 61 5.95 2.98 -17.42
N ALA A 62 6.83 1.99 -17.54
CA ALA A 62 6.67 0.89 -18.49
C ALA A 62 5.44 0.02 -18.13
N ARG A 63 5.11 -0.10 -16.85
CA ARG A 63 3.96 -0.86 -16.36
C ARG A 63 2.62 -0.26 -16.80
N LEU A 64 2.55 1.06 -16.92
CA LEU A 64 1.35 1.79 -17.36
C LEU A 64 1.31 2.04 -18.87
N ASN A 65 2.16 1.36 -19.64
CA ASN A 65 2.12 1.41 -21.10
C ASN A 65 1.03 0.47 -21.63
N LEU A 66 -0.22 0.83 -21.39
CA LEU A 66 -1.42 0.10 -21.78
C LEU A 66 -2.17 0.86 -22.89
N PRO A 67 -2.92 0.18 -23.77
CA PRO A 67 -3.56 0.80 -24.94
C PRO A 67 -4.54 1.94 -24.58
N ASN A 68 -5.23 1.80 -23.46
CA ASN A 68 -6.23 2.75 -22.95
C ASN A 68 -5.69 3.70 -21.88
N VAL A 69 -4.37 3.74 -21.68
CA VAL A 69 -3.70 4.61 -20.71
C VAL A 69 -2.86 5.64 -21.40
N LYS A 70 -3.10 6.90 -21.09
CA LYS A 70 -2.27 8.03 -21.51
C LYS A 70 -1.50 8.59 -20.33
N GLN A 71 -0.19 8.50 -20.40
CA GLN A 71 0.70 9.08 -19.39
C GLN A 71 1.00 10.54 -19.74
N HIS A 72 0.69 11.45 -18.82
CA HIS A 72 1.00 12.88 -18.92
C HIS A 72 2.23 13.17 -18.04
N ILE A 73 3.37 13.37 -18.68
CA ILE A 73 4.63 13.53 -17.96
C ILE A 73 4.81 14.97 -17.50
N ILE A 74 4.91 15.15 -16.21
CA ILE A 74 5.29 16.41 -15.56
C ILE A 74 6.68 16.23 -14.97
N GLY A 75 7.64 17.03 -15.40
CA GLY A 75 9.03 16.91 -14.95
C GLY A 75 9.18 16.94 -13.43
N ILE A 76 10.21 16.26 -12.90
CA ILE A 76 10.48 16.12 -11.44
C ILE A 76 10.43 17.46 -10.70
N LYS A 77 10.93 18.55 -11.31
CA LYS A 77 10.93 19.90 -10.72
C LYS A 77 9.53 20.43 -10.35
N HIS A 78 8.48 19.81 -10.86
CA HIS A 78 7.09 20.18 -10.61
C HIS A 78 6.45 19.37 -9.48
N PHE A 79 7.16 18.39 -8.92
CA PHE A 79 6.75 17.66 -7.73
C PHE A 79 7.41 18.25 -6.50
N HIS A 80 6.65 18.43 -5.44
CA HIS A 80 7.13 18.96 -4.17
C HIS A 80 7.10 17.91 -3.07
N THR A 81 8.12 17.96 -2.22
CA THR A 81 8.10 17.24 -0.93
C THR A 81 7.42 18.13 0.12
N MET A 82 6.55 17.56 0.92
CA MET A 82 5.87 18.27 2.02
C MET A 82 6.82 18.60 3.18
N SER A 83 7.91 17.86 3.34
CA SER A 83 8.98 18.14 4.30
C SER A 83 10.30 18.12 3.57
N GLY A 84 11.16 19.13 3.81
CA GLY A 84 12.40 19.38 3.06
C GLY A 84 13.37 18.20 2.93
N ASP A 85 13.25 17.17 3.79
CA ASP A 85 14.14 16.01 3.82
C ASP A 85 13.40 14.69 3.52
N MET A 86 12.09 14.73 3.20
CA MET A 86 11.33 13.52 3.02
C MET A 86 11.06 13.24 1.54
N ILE A 87 11.32 12.01 1.17
CA ILE A 87 11.16 11.43 -0.16
C ILE A 87 9.68 11.39 -0.63
N HIS A 88 8.74 11.78 0.23
CA HIS A 88 7.31 11.74 -0.08
C HIS A 88 6.91 12.95 -0.92
N MET A 89 6.87 12.73 -2.20
CA MET A 89 6.39 13.73 -3.16
C MET A 89 4.88 13.64 -3.28
N ARG A 90 4.19 14.36 -2.42
CA ARG A 90 2.75 14.32 -2.35
C ARG A 90 2.06 15.35 -3.21
N ILE A 91 2.74 16.43 -3.53
CA ILE A 91 2.12 17.57 -4.19
C ILE A 91 2.73 17.74 -5.57
N ILE A 92 1.94 17.50 -6.57
CA ILE A 92 2.19 17.99 -7.92
C ILE A 92 1.98 19.49 -7.89
N PHE A 93 2.87 20.25 -8.53
CA PHE A 93 2.79 21.70 -8.54
C PHE A 93 1.41 22.16 -9.05
N PRO A 94 0.61 22.90 -8.26
CA PRO A 94 -0.80 23.16 -8.57
C PRO A 94 -1.02 23.72 -9.96
N LYS A 95 -0.16 24.65 -10.41
CA LYS A 95 -0.27 25.26 -11.72
C LYS A 95 -0.26 24.26 -12.89
N GLN A 96 0.50 23.20 -12.77
CA GLN A 96 0.60 22.19 -13.84
C GLN A 96 -0.66 21.35 -13.90
N VAL A 97 -1.20 21.00 -12.75
CA VAL A 97 -2.42 20.19 -12.71
C VAL A 97 -3.65 21.02 -13.05
N ILE A 98 -3.72 22.27 -12.64
CA ILE A 98 -4.76 23.20 -13.11
C ILE A 98 -4.80 23.18 -14.64
N LYS A 99 -3.64 23.29 -15.28
CA LYS A 99 -3.56 23.20 -16.72
C LYS A 99 -4.09 21.88 -17.29
N PHE A 100 -3.88 20.75 -16.62
CA PHE A 100 -4.45 19.46 -17.02
C PHE A 100 -5.96 19.42 -16.82
N LEU A 101 -6.46 19.92 -15.70
CA LEU A 101 -7.90 20.03 -15.44
C LEU A 101 -8.63 20.87 -16.51
N GLU A 102 -7.95 21.88 -17.06
CA GLU A 102 -8.51 22.77 -18.09
C GLU A 102 -8.35 22.22 -19.52
N THR A 103 -7.37 21.39 -19.79
CA THR A 103 -7.00 21.00 -21.15
C THR A 103 -7.21 19.53 -21.49
N VAL A 104 -7.30 18.67 -20.49
CA VAL A 104 -7.53 17.22 -20.65
C VAL A 104 -9.00 16.93 -20.46
N GLU A 105 -9.60 16.20 -21.37
CA GLU A 105 -10.98 15.75 -21.25
C GLU A 105 -11.08 14.60 -20.25
N TYR A 106 -11.97 14.73 -19.25
CA TYR A 106 -12.26 13.70 -18.26
C TYR A 106 -13.68 13.86 -17.71
N ASP A 107 -14.23 12.75 -17.21
CA ASP A 107 -15.57 12.66 -16.62
C ASP A 107 -15.51 12.59 -15.11
N VAL A 108 -14.41 12.08 -14.56
CA VAL A 108 -14.18 11.86 -13.14
C VAL A 108 -12.71 11.99 -12.79
N VAL A 109 -12.40 12.44 -11.60
CA VAL A 109 -11.04 12.47 -11.03
C VAL A 109 -10.89 11.34 -10.03
N TYR A 110 -9.85 10.53 -10.21
CA TYR A 110 -9.43 9.50 -9.26
C TYR A 110 -8.09 9.92 -8.63
N SER A 111 -8.15 10.39 -7.38
CA SER A 111 -7.00 10.99 -6.71
C SER A 111 -6.47 10.10 -5.58
N HIS A 112 -5.18 9.81 -5.62
CA HIS A 112 -4.46 9.15 -4.53
C HIS A 112 -3.81 10.16 -3.55
N LEU A 113 -4.17 11.44 -3.67
CA LEU A 113 -3.64 12.54 -2.87
C LEU A 113 -4.78 13.30 -2.19
N PRO A 114 -5.16 12.96 -0.94
CA PRO A 114 -6.22 13.67 -0.24
C PRO A 114 -5.86 15.13 0.06
N ASP A 115 -4.59 15.49 0.17
CA ASP A 115 -4.10 16.85 0.37
C ASP A 115 -4.31 17.78 -0.84
N TRP A 116 -4.86 17.26 -1.94
CA TRP A 116 -5.17 18.01 -3.16
C TRP A 116 -6.52 18.68 -3.14
N TYR A 117 -6.88 19.34 -2.04
CA TYR A 117 -8.16 20.01 -1.86
C TYR A 117 -8.46 21.10 -2.90
N GLN A 118 -7.43 21.65 -3.52
CA GLN A 118 -7.60 22.73 -4.50
C GLN A 118 -8.21 22.24 -5.81
N VAL A 119 -8.13 20.95 -6.12
CA VAL A 119 -8.68 20.39 -7.36
C VAL A 119 -10.16 20.71 -7.52
N LYS A 120 -10.96 20.66 -6.43
CA LYS A 120 -12.39 20.96 -6.46
C LYS A 120 -12.72 22.39 -6.90
N ARG A 121 -11.77 23.31 -6.84
CA ARG A 121 -11.96 24.70 -7.33
C ARG A 121 -11.89 24.80 -8.85
N TYR A 122 -11.35 23.80 -9.53
CA TYR A 122 -11.09 23.81 -10.97
C TYR A 122 -11.88 22.75 -11.73
N THR A 123 -12.74 21.99 -11.02
CA THR A 123 -13.62 21.02 -11.64
C THR A 123 -14.91 20.85 -10.87
N ASP A 124 -16.02 20.71 -11.59
CA ASP A 124 -17.32 20.29 -11.11
C ASP A 124 -17.51 18.76 -11.12
N LYS A 125 -16.56 18.06 -11.75
CA LYS A 125 -16.62 16.61 -11.89
C LYS A 125 -16.46 15.91 -10.55
N PRO A 126 -16.99 14.67 -10.39
CA PRO A 126 -16.78 13.87 -9.20
C PRO A 126 -15.30 13.63 -8.92
N ILE A 127 -14.92 13.65 -7.64
CA ILE A 127 -13.58 13.33 -7.18
C ILE A 127 -13.65 12.13 -6.24
N ILE A 128 -13.05 11.02 -6.66
CA ILE A 128 -12.94 9.80 -5.87
C ILE A 128 -11.51 9.74 -5.33
N GLY A 129 -11.38 9.63 -4.02
CA GLY A 129 -10.10 9.54 -3.35
C GLY A 129 -9.71 8.14 -2.96
N TYR A 130 -8.41 7.85 -2.98
CA TYR A 130 -7.82 6.69 -2.34
C TYR A 130 -6.57 7.12 -1.58
N SER A 131 -6.57 6.95 -0.25
CA SER A 131 -5.44 7.33 0.58
C SER A 131 -4.76 6.12 1.21
N HIS A 132 -3.54 5.86 0.77
CA HIS A 132 -2.74 4.77 1.32
C HIS A 132 -2.27 5.03 2.75
N TRP A 133 -2.07 6.27 3.11
CA TRP A 133 -1.67 6.68 4.44
C TRP A 133 -1.96 8.15 4.66
N TRP A 134 -2.05 8.53 5.92
CA TRP A 134 -2.28 9.90 6.38
C TRP A 134 -1.13 10.31 7.28
N GLU A 135 -0.83 11.61 7.31
CA GLU A 135 0.11 12.18 8.26
C GLU A 135 -0.45 12.19 9.68
N MET A 136 -0.58 10.99 10.23
CA MET A 136 -1.07 10.82 11.59
C MET A 136 -0.03 11.18 12.62
N LYS A 137 -0.50 11.60 13.78
CA LYS A 137 0.35 11.90 14.93
C LYS A 137 1.20 10.69 15.31
N THR A 138 2.50 10.78 15.09
CA THR A 138 3.46 9.76 15.54
C THR A 138 3.93 10.05 16.97
N SER A 139 4.50 9.05 17.63
CA SER A 139 5.15 9.21 18.93
C SER A 139 6.47 9.99 18.84
N ASN A 140 7.05 10.12 17.62
CA ASN A 140 8.30 10.83 17.42
C ASN A 140 8.09 12.36 17.43
N PRO A 141 8.73 13.13 18.35
CA PRO A 141 8.58 14.58 18.41
C PRO A 141 9.06 15.33 17.17
N GLU A 142 10.04 14.81 16.43
CA GLU A 142 10.57 15.44 15.22
C GLU A 142 9.54 15.35 14.06
N ASP A 143 8.83 14.24 13.96
CA ASP A 143 7.77 14.07 12.97
C ASP A 143 6.54 14.93 13.27
N ARG A 144 6.31 15.31 14.54
CA ARG A 144 5.14 16.10 14.96
C ARG A 144 5.08 17.49 14.30
N LYS A 145 6.21 18.13 14.07
CA LYS A 145 6.23 19.50 13.48
C LYS A 145 5.63 19.55 12.09
N ASN A 146 5.85 18.51 11.30
CA ASN A 146 5.30 18.41 9.94
C ASN A 146 3.84 17.93 9.94
N GLN A 147 3.46 17.11 10.89
CA GLN A 147 2.10 16.54 11.00
C GLN A 147 1.05 17.62 11.30
N PHE A 148 1.32 18.55 12.19
CA PHE A 148 0.39 19.67 12.47
C PHE A 148 0.06 20.49 11.24
N ARG A 149 0.92 20.53 10.24
CA ARG A 149 0.68 21.21 8.97
C ARG A 149 -0.15 20.37 8.01
N ASN A 150 0.12 19.11 7.94
CA ASN A 150 -0.39 18.23 6.88
C ASN A 150 -1.77 17.65 7.22
N ILE A 151 -2.01 17.28 8.48
CA ILE A 151 -3.27 16.69 8.92
C ILE A 151 -4.50 17.54 8.53
N PRO A 152 -4.57 18.86 8.84
CA PRO A 152 -5.71 19.67 8.43
C PRO A 152 -5.87 19.73 6.91
N ILE A 153 -4.78 19.78 6.16
CA ILE A 153 -4.80 19.84 4.69
C ILE A 153 -5.38 18.55 4.11
N GLU A 154 -4.96 17.40 4.61
CA GLU A 154 -5.49 16.09 4.18
C GLU A 154 -6.98 15.96 4.51
N ILE A 155 -7.41 16.40 5.70
CA ILE A 155 -8.82 16.38 6.11
C ILE A 155 -9.65 17.29 5.19
N ILE A 156 -9.19 18.51 4.91
CA ILE A 156 -9.85 19.42 3.96
C ILE A 156 -9.92 18.78 2.57
N GLY A 157 -8.86 18.10 2.15
CA GLY A 157 -8.83 17.38 0.88
C GLY A 157 -9.91 16.31 0.81
N ALA A 158 -10.00 15.46 1.82
CA ALA A 158 -11.03 14.42 1.89
C ALA A 158 -12.45 14.99 1.96
N LEU A 159 -12.67 16.09 2.66
CA LEU A 159 -13.97 16.81 2.69
C LEU A 159 -14.40 17.33 1.31
N ASN A 160 -13.45 17.61 0.42
CA ASN A 160 -13.72 18.05 -0.94
C ASN A 160 -13.86 16.90 -1.96
N MET A 161 -13.65 15.66 -1.56
CA MET A 161 -13.93 14.48 -2.37
C MET A 161 -15.39 14.05 -2.21
N ASP A 162 -15.93 13.33 -3.17
CA ASP A 162 -17.25 12.73 -3.08
C ASP A 162 -17.20 11.47 -2.20
N VAL A 163 -16.13 10.70 -2.32
CA VAL A 163 -15.76 9.60 -1.44
C VAL A 163 -14.23 9.53 -1.32
N CYS A 164 -13.71 9.13 -0.16
CA CYS A 164 -12.29 8.89 0.05
C CYS A 164 -12.09 7.53 0.73
N PHE A 165 -11.46 6.61 0.02
CA PHE A 165 -11.13 5.29 0.53
C PHE A 165 -9.88 5.30 1.39
N LEU A 166 -9.89 4.52 2.46
CA LEU A 166 -8.79 4.31 3.41
C LEU A 166 -8.48 2.81 3.52
N ASN A 167 -7.24 2.49 3.85
CA ASN A 167 -6.80 1.09 3.88
C ASN A 167 -7.41 0.26 5.01
N THR A 168 -7.70 0.88 6.17
CA THR A 168 -8.12 0.17 7.38
C THR A 168 -9.15 0.98 8.16
N GLN A 169 -9.96 0.29 8.97
CA GLN A 169 -10.87 0.91 9.92
C GLN A 169 -10.08 1.68 11.00
N ASP A 170 -8.95 1.10 11.47
CA ASP A 170 -8.06 1.81 12.42
C ASP A 170 -7.59 3.15 11.85
N GLN A 171 -7.27 3.21 10.55
CA GLN A 171 -6.90 4.45 9.89
C GLN A 171 -8.08 5.45 9.87
N LYS A 172 -9.29 5.00 9.51
CA LYS A 172 -10.50 5.83 9.53
C LYS A 172 -10.76 6.40 10.93
N ASP A 173 -10.72 5.56 11.95
CA ASP A 173 -10.97 5.96 13.33
C ASP A 173 -9.94 6.99 13.82
N ARG A 174 -8.69 6.86 13.40
CA ARG A 174 -7.63 7.82 13.74
C ARG A 174 -7.84 9.16 13.04
N VAL A 175 -8.16 9.14 11.74
CA VAL A 175 -8.47 10.37 10.99
C VAL A 175 -9.62 11.11 11.65
N LEU A 176 -10.69 10.41 12.04
CA LEU A 176 -11.83 11.04 12.71
C LEU A 176 -11.49 11.56 14.11
N ARG A 177 -10.62 10.87 14.87
CA ARG A 177 -10.13 11.38 16.16
C ARG A 177 -9.29 12.65 15.99
N GLU A 178 -8.40 12.68 15.02
CA GLU A 178 -7.61 13.89 14.74
C GLU A 178 -8.50 15.03 14.21
N ALA A 179 -9.48 14.74 13.36
CA ALA A 179 -10.40 15.74 12.83
C ALA A 179 -11.16 16.48 13.93
N LYS A 180 -11.53 15.80 15.01
CA LYS A 180 -12.21 16.41 16.19
C LYS A 180 -11.37 17.49 16.88
N GLN A 181 -10.05 17.51 16.67
CA GLN A 181 -9.17 18.55 17.23
C GLN A 181 -9.15 19.83 16.38
N TRP A 182 -9.53 19.74 15.10
CA TRP A 182 -9.39 20.81 14.12
C TRP A 182 -10.72 21.35 13.61
N PHE A 183 -11.80 20.57 13.69
CA PHE A 183 -13.06 20.86 13.05
C PHE A 183 -14.23 20.66 14.02
N ASN A 184 -15.33 21.38 13.78
CA ASN A 184 -16.57 21.19 14.52
C ASN A 184 -17.25 19.85 14.19
N ALA A 185 -18.26 19.49 14.98
CA ALA A 185 -18.96 18.21 14.85
C ALA A 185 -19.57 18.00 13.45
N ASP A 186 -20.15 19.04 12.84
CA ASP A 186 -20.78 18.94 11.52
C ASP A 186 -19.75 18.56 10.45
N LYS A 187 -18.56 19.16 10.48
CA LYS A 187 -17.48 18.84 9.55
C LYS A 187 -16.91 17.44 9.79
N VAL A 188 -16.83 17.00 11.05
CA VAL A 188 -16.41 15.62 11.38
C VAL A 188 -17.44 14.61 10.88
N ASN A 189 -18.73 14.88 11.02
CA ASN A 189 -19.79 14.01 10.49
C ASN A 189 -19.74 13.95 8.96
N GLN A 190 -19.62 15.10 8.28
CA GLN A 190 -19.41 15.13 6.81
C GLN A 190 -18.19 14.32 6.38
N LEU A 191 -17.09 14.41 7.12
CA LEU A 191 -15.90 13.61 6.84
C LEU A 191 -16.18 12.12 7.03
N CYS A 192 -16.86 11.74 8.12
CA CYS A 192 -17.21 10.35 8.40
C CYS A 192 -18.03 9.71 7.26
N ASP A 193 -18.99 10.46 6.72
CA ASP A 193 -19.85 10.02 5.61
C ASP A 193 -19.08 9.83 4.29
N LYS A 194 -17.99 10.56 4.11
CA LYS A 194 -17.14 10.49 2.91
C LYS A 194 -16.01 9.48 3.02
N LEU A 195 -15.62 9.10 4.22
CA LEU A 195 -14.56 8.13 4.42
C LEU A 195 -15.11 6.69 4.39
N GLU A 196 -14.53 5.89 3.52
CA GLU A 196 -14.85 4.46 3.43
C GLU A 196 -13.58 3.62 3.57
N VAL A 197 -13.76 2.41 4.10
CA VAL A 197 -12.64 1.48 4.25
C VAL A 197 -12.58 0.58 3.04
N TRP A 198 -11.41 0.52 2.43
CA TRP A 198 -11.06 -0.40 1.37
C TRP A 198 -9.75 -1.09 1.73
N ASN A 199 -9.86 -2.25 2.35
CA ASN A 199 -8.69 -3.09 2.61
C ASN A 199 -8.06 -3.51 1.29
N LEU A 200 -6.74 -3.33 1.19
CA LEU A 200 -6.01 -3.78 0.00
C LEU A 200 -6.09 -5.30 -0.10
N GLY A 201 -6.59 -5.79 -1.20
CA GLY A 201 -6.62 -7.21 -1.49
C GLY A 201 -5.29 -7.73 -2.05
N VAL A 202 -5.32 -8.96 -2.47
CA VAL A 202 -4.22 -9.64 -3.13
C VAL A 202 -4.65 -10.11 -4.52
N PRO A 203 -3.76 -10.05 -5.53
CA PRO A 203 -4.10 -10.55 -6.85
C PRO A 203 -4.33 -12.07 -6.82
N HIS A 204 -5.50 -12.54 -7.28
CA HIS A 204 -5.86 -13.97 -7.28
C HIS A 204 -4.79 -14.86 -7.95
N ASN A 205 -4.28 -14.42 -9.08
CA ASN A 205 -3.26 -15.15 -9.85
C ASN A 205 -1.88 -15.17 -9.21
N LYS A 206 -1.72 -14.61 -8.00
CA LYS A 206 -0.49 -14.64 -7.20
C LYS A 206 -0.65 -15.43 -5.91
N ILE A 207 -1.87 -15.86 -5.60
CA ILE A 207 -2.12 -16.75 -4.46
C ILE A 207 -1.77 -18.16 -4.91
N ILE A 208 -0.92 -18.83 -4.14
CA ILE A 208 -0.56 -20.24 -4.42
C ILE A 208 -1.70 -21.17 -3.96
N ASP A 209 -1.82 -22.33 -4.60
CA ASP A 209 -2.89 -23.29 -4.29
C ASP A 209 -2.65 -24.04 -2.97
N SER A 210 -1.39 -24.29 -2.63
CA SER A 210 -0.99 -25.03 -1.42
C SER A 210 0.38 -24.59 -0.91
N PRO A 211 0.66 -24.73 0.40
CA PRO A 211 1.97 -24.45 0.96
C PRO A 211 3.05 -25.37 0.37
N ALA A 212 4.29 -24.86 0.29
CA ALA A 212 5.44 -25.69 -0.03
C ALA A 212 5.78 -26.64 1.14
N ASP A 213 6.13 -27.89 0.83
CA ASP A 213 6.46 -28.90 1.83
C ASP A 213 7.89 -28.73 2.39
N ASP A 214 8.81 -28.18 1.58
CA ASP A 214 10.25 -28.11 1.84
C ASP A 214 10.70 -26.74 2.40
N LYS A 215 9.95 -26.17 3.35
CA LYS A 215 10.31 -24.88 3.94
C LYS A 215 11.61 -24.96 4.75
N GLU A 216 12.45 -23.98 4.52
CA GLU A 216 13.70 -23.80 5.26
C GLU A 216 13.43 -23.19 6.65
N LYS A 217 14.28 -23.47 7.63
CA LYS A 217 14.30 -22.73 8.91
C LYS A 217 14.75 -21.28 8.68
N ARG A 218 13.94 -20.57 7.91
CA ARG A 218 14.17 -19.19 7.46
C ARG A 218 13.07 -18.28 7.97
N ILE A 219 13.48 -17.21 8.66
CA ILE A 219 12.62 -16.13 9.16
C ILE A 219 12.76 -14.95 8.22
N VAL A 220 11.69 -14.47 7.60
CA VAL A 220 11.78 -13.31 6.73
C VAL A 220 11.32 -12.03 7.41
N PHE A 221 12.13 -10.96 7.26
CA PHE A 221 11.71 -9.58 7.48
C PHE A 221 11.40 -8.95 6.11
N PRO A 222 10.13 -8.94 5.68
CA PRO A 222 9.77 -8.64 4.29
C PRO A 222 9.71 -7.15 3.97
N HIS A 223 10.22 -6.30 4.87
CA HIS A 223 10.23 -4.84 4.71
C HIS A 223 11.62 -4.30 4.36
N ARG A 224 11.63 -3.03 3.93
CA ARG A 224 12.87 -2.24 3.91
C ARG A 224 13.42 -2.13 5.33
N PRO A 225 14.76 -2.17 5.50
CA PRO A 225 15.42 -2.05 6.79
C PRO A 225 15.39 -0.59 7.31
N ALA A 226 14.18 -0.05 7.48
CA ALA A 226 13.95 1.32 7.92
C ALA A 226 13.46 1.35 9.39
N GLY A 227 13.84 2.39 10.12
CA GLY A 227 13.50 2.54 11.53
C GLY A 227 11.98 2.54 11.78
N TYR A 228 11.19 3.20 10.93
CA TYR A 228 9.72 3.22 11.04
C TYR A 228 9.06 1.86 10.75
N LYS A 229 9.79 0.91 10.13
CA LYS A 229 9.36 -0.49 9.92
C LYS A 229 9.78 -1.41 11.07
N GLY A 230 10.46 -0.89 12.09
CA GLY A 230 10.89 -1.65 13.26
C GLY A 230 12.09 -2.55 13.00
N TYR A 231 12.88 -2.32 11.93
CA TYR A 231 14.01 -3.19 11.56
C TYR A 231 15.02 -3.34 12.70
N ARG A 232 15.44 -2.22 13.33
CA ARG A 232 16.40 -2.27 14.44
C ARG A 232 15.89 -3.13 15.60
N GLN A 233 14.64 -2.91 16.01
CA GLN A 233 14.02 -3.71 17.07
C GLN A 233 13.91 -5.19 16.68
N PHE A 234 13.62 -5.47 15.41
CA PHE A 234 13.59 -6.85 14.91
C PHE A 234 14.96 -7.53 15.04
N ILE A 235 16.05 -6.87 14.63
CA ILE A 235 17.41 -7.42 14.76
C ILE A 235 17.76 -7.66 16.23
N GLU A 236 17.52 -6.69 17.12
CA GLU A 236 17.76 -6.86 18.57
C GLU A 236 17.02 -8.08 19.15
N LEU A 237 15.78 -8.32 18.71
CA LEU A 237 15.01 -9.51 19.11
C LEU A 237 15.61 -10.80 18.53
N MET A 238 16.10 -10.79 17.29
CA MET A 238 16.71 -11.96 16.68
C MET A 238 18.08 -12.27 17.32
N GLU A 239 18.87 -11.27 17.67
CA GLU A 239 20.11 -11.44 18.44
C GLU A 239 19.83 -12.15 19.79
N GLU A 240 18.80 -11.66 20.52
CA GLU A 240 18.39 -12.31 21.78
C GLU A 240 17.88 -13.74 21.54
N TYR A 241 17.09 -13.97 20.50
CA TYR A 241 16.58 -15.30 20.18
C TYR A 241 17.71 -16.27 19.83
N ARG A 242 18.78 -15.80 19.17
CA ARG A 242 19.96 -16.61 18.81
C ARG A 242 20.78 -17.08 20.02
N VAL A 243 20.67 -16.43 21.17
CA VAL A 243 21.29 -16.92 22.41
C VAL A 243 20.76 -18.32 22.77
N HIS A 244 19.52 -18.60 22.42
CA HIS A 244 18.84 -19.86 22.75
C HIS A 244 18.78 -20.83 21.58
N ARG A 245 18.87 -20.33 20.35
CA ARG A 245 18.70 -21.14 19.14
C ARG A 245 19.50 -20.59 17.98
N GLN A 246 20.30 -21.43 17.30
CA GLN A 246 21.20 -21.00 16.22
C GLN A 246 20.93 -21.64 14.85
N ASP A 247 19.99 -22.57 14.74
CA ASP A 247 19.70 -23.38 13.55
C ASP A 247 18.71 -22.69 12.57
N PHE A 248 18.75 -21.38 12.45
CA PHE A 248 17.92 -20.62 11.51
C PHE A 248 18.70 -19.49 10.82
N VAL A 249 18.16 -19.03 9.71
CA VAL A 249 18.64 -17.87 8.95
C VAL A 249 17.55 -16.80 8.92
N VAL A 250 17.95 -15.53 9.04
CA VAL A 250 17.06 -14.38 8.84
C VAL A 250 17.25 -13.84 7.44
N TRP A 251 16.21 -13.80 6.67
CA TRP A 251 16.24 -13.23 5.32
C TRP A 251 15.67 -11.80 5.31
N VAL A 252 16.47 -10.86 4.80
CA VAL A 252 16.11 -9.44 4.66
C VAL A 252 16.31 -9.02 3.20
N PRO A 253 15.36 -9.33 2.30
CA PRO A 253 15.55 -9.18 0.85
C PRO A 253 15.77 -7.74 0.37
N GLN A 254 15.43 -6.75 1.20
CA GLN A 254 15.58 -5.33 0.85
C GLN A 254 16.76 -4.65 1.58
N LEU A 255 17.65 -5.42 2.21
CA LEU A 255 18.87 -4.90 2.81
C LEU A 255 19.94 -4.69 1.71
N ASP A 256 20.26 -3.42 1.44
CA ASP A 256 21.24 -3.04 0.41
C ASP A 256 22.69 -3.10 0.92
N GLU A 257 22.85 -2.96 2.23
CA GLU A 257 24.16 -2.94 2.91
C GLU A 257 24.64 -4.35 3.23
N THR A 258 25.92 -4.49 3.56
CA THR A 258 26.47 -5.73 4.09
C THR A 258 25.74 -6.09 5.38
N PRO A 259 25.23 -7.33 5.51
CA PRO A 259 24.57 -7.75 6.74
C PRO A 259 25.46 -7.58 7.96
N PRO A 260 24.93 -7.09 9.09
CA PRO A 260 25.72 -6.92 10.33
C PRO A 260 26.11 -8.25 10.97
N HIS A 261 25.51 -9.36 10.55
CA HIS A 261 25.74 -10.69 11.06
C HIS A 261 25.75 -11.74 9.94
N ASP A 262 26.49 -12.81 10.10
CA ASP A 262 26.60 -13.93 9.16
C ASP A 262 25.33 -14.78 9.01
N TRP A 263 24.45 -14.73 9.98
CA TRP A 263 23.14 -15.39 9.95
C TRP A 263 22.05 -14.56 9.27
N ILE A 264 22.36 -13.37 8.77
CA ILE A 264 21.46 -12.56 7.97
C ILE A 264 21.77 -12.75 6.49
N ASP A 265 20.80 -13.25 5.77
CA ASP A 265 20.82 -13.36 4.31
C ASP A 265 20.16 -12.13 3.70
N ASN A 266 20.85 -11.43 2.81
CA ASN A 266 20.32 -10.29 2.04
C ASN A 266 20.20 -10.59 0.55
N THR A 267 20.15 -11.88 0.19
CA THR A 267 20.01 -12.30 -1.21
C THR A 267 18.79 -11.66 -1.84
N LYS A 268 19.01 -11.01 -2.97
CA LYS A 268 17.99 -10.30 -3.74
C LYS A 268 17.55 -11.13 -4.94
N PHE A 269 16.29 -10.99 -5.27
CA PHE A 269 15.75 -11.58 -6.50
C PHE A 269 15.67 -10.54 -7.63
N LYS A 270 15.89 -10.99 -8.86
CA LYS A 270 15.86 -10.12 -10.04
C LYS A 270 14.43 -9.71 -10.43
N SER A 271 13.44 -10.49 -10.02
CA SER A 271 12.04 -10.29 -10.34
C SER A 271 11.16 -10.40 -9.09
N LYS A 272 9.92 -9.95 -9.20
CA LYS A 272 8.92 -10.13 -8.13
C LYS A 272 8.52 -11.59 -7.96
N ASP A 273 8.48 -12.36 -9.04
CA ASP A 273 8.20 -13.80 -8.97
C ASP A 273 9.30 -14.55 -8.22
N GLY A 274 10.58 -14.27 -8.48
CA GLY A 274 11.68 -14.83 -7.68
C GLY A 274 11.62 -14.43 -6.19
N TYR A 275 11.15 -13.20 -5.88
CA TYR A 275 10.89 -12.82 -4.50
C TYR A 275 9.78 -13.68 -3.87
N TYR A 276 8.72 -13.97 -4.60
CA TYR A 276 7.64 -14.84 -4.14
C TYR A 276 8.11 -16.29 -3.91
N GLU A 277 8.91 -16.84 -4.82
CA GLU A 277 9.56 -18.15 -4.63
C GLU A 277 10.43 -18.17 -3.36
N GLY A 278 11.14 -17.08 -3.09
CA GLY A 278 11.89 -16.92 -1.84
C GLY A 278 11.00 -16.91 -0.60
N LEU A 279 9.82 -16.26 -0.66
CA LEU A 279 8.85 -16.31 0.43
C LEU A 279 8.31 -17.72 0.67
N GLN A 280 7.98 -18.48 -0.37
CA GLN A 280 7.45 -19.86 -0.26
C GLN A 280 8.38 -20.76 0.53
N ARG A 281 9.70 -20.53 0.47
CA ARG A 281 10.72 -21.28 1.21
C ARG A 281 10.86 -20.86 2.67
N CYS A 282 10.29 -19.73 3.09
CA CYS A 282 10.39 -19.27 4.47
C CYS A 282 9.40 -20.00 5.39
N SER A 283 9.87 -20.36 6.58
CA SER A 283 8.99 -20.93 7.63
C SER A 283 8.07 -19.88 8.25
N VAL A 284 8.50 -18.62 8.31
CA VAL A 284 7.73 -17.55 8.98
C VAL A 284 8.14 -16.17 8.51
N GLY A 285 7.15 -15.27 8.38
CA GLY A 285 7.34 -13.84 8.23
C GLY A 285 7.11 -13.10 9.56
N VAL A 286 7.90 -12.05 9.80
CA VAL A 286 7.76 -11.23 11.01
C VAL A 286 7.34 -9.82 10.64
N GLN A 287 6.22 -9.38 11.22
CA GLN A 287 5.70 -8.03 11.08
C GLN A 287 5.86 -7.26 12.39
N MET A 288 6.77 -6.30 12.38
CA MET A 288 6.94 -5.37 13.49
C MET A 288 5.88 -4.28 13.41
N ARG A 289 5.48 -3.74 14.57
CA ARG A 289 4.56 -2.62 14.62
C ARG A 289 5.14 -1.42 13.88
N GLN A 290 4.44 -0.98 12.87
CA GLN A 290 4.81 0.21 12.12
C GLN A 290 4.31 1.47 12.84
N ASN A 291 5.12 2.52 12.83
CA ASN A 291 4.68 3.82 13.34
C ASN A 291 3.62 4.47 12.45
N ASN A 292 3.61 4.13 11.17
CA ASN A 292 2.66 4.61 10.18
C ASN A 292 1.58 3.53 10.00
N TYR A 293 0.43 3.78 10.52
CA TYR A 293 -0.71 2.90 10.61
C TYR A 293 -1.37 2.71 9.24
N GLY A 294 -0.89 1.76 8.49
CA GLY A 294 -1.41 1.45 7.17
C GLY A 294 -1.41 -0.05 6.91
N TRP A 295 -2.00 -0.42 5.79
CA TRP A 295 -1.99 -1.79 5.31
C TRP A 295 -0.56 -2.27 5.04
N SER A 296 -0.27 -3.52 5.38
CA SER A 296 1.04 -4.12 5.11
C SER A 296 0.99 -5.05 3.90
N ILE A 297 1.35 -4.54 2.74
CA ILE A 297 1.49 -5.35 1.52
C ILE A 297 2.51 -6.48 1.73
N SER A 298 3.58 -6.22 2.49
CA SER A 298 4.57 -7.25 2.78
C SER A 298 4.03 -8.42 3.62
N ALA A 299 3.03 -8.17 4.49
CA ALA A 299 2.35 -9.24 5.20
C ALA A 299 1.50 -10.08 4.25
N THR A 300 0.71 -9.42 3.40
CA THR A 300 -0.11 -10.12 2.42
C THR A 300 0.72 -10.82 1.36
N ASP A 301 1.88 -10.28 0.97
CA ASP A 301 2.85 -10.97 0.11
C ASP A 301 3.34 -12.28 0.74
N CYS A 302 3.62 -12.31 2.05
CA CYS A 302 3.94 -13.55 2.77
C CYS A 302 2.77 -14.53 2.76
N MET A 303 1.59 -14.06 3.16
CA MET A 303 0.40 -14.89 3.33
C MET A 303 -0.04 -15.57 2.04
N MET A 304 -0.10 -14.83 0.92
CA MET A 304 -0.49 -15.39 -0.38
C MET A 304 0.53 -16.38 -0.96
N ASN A 305 1.75 -16.38 -0.44
CA ASN A 305 2.80 -17.33 -0.76
C ASN A 305 2.93 -18.44 0.30
N GLY A 306 1.94 -18.62 1.15
CA GLY A 306 1.91 -19.69 2.14
C GLY A 306 2.98 -19.54 3.23
N THR A 307 3.52 -18.34 3.45
CA THR A 307 4.41 -18.05 4.56
C THR A 307 3.59 -17.50 5.71
N PRO A 308 3.40 -18.24 6.80
CA PRO A 308 2.65 -17.77 7.96
C PRO A 308 3.33 -16.55 8.57
N VAL A 309 2.53 -15.62 9.11
CA VAL A 309 3.05 -14.35 9.62
C VAL A 309 2.75 -14.21 11.10
N ILE A 310 3.77 -13.82 11.88
CA ILE A 310 3.59 -13.36 13.26
C ILE A 310 3.64 -11.84 13.31
N PHE A 311 2.66 -11.27 14.00
CA PHE A 311 2.43 -9.82 14.02
C PHE A 311 2.70 -9.25 15.42
N GLN A 312 3.46 -8.18 15.51
CA GLN A 312 3.42 -7.36 16.71
C GLN A 312 2.04 -6.70 16.82
N GLN A 313 1.35 -6.88 17.93
CA GLN A 313 -0.06 -6.50 18.09
C GLN A 313 -0.34 -5.06 17.67
N SER A 314 -1.26 -4.90 16.72
CA SER A 314 -1.71 -3.61 16.20
C SER A 314 -3.08 -3.80 15.52
N ALA A 315 -3.99 -2.85 15.71
CA ALA A 315 -5.34 -2.93 15.14
C ALA A 315 -5.34 -3.08 13.60
N CYS A 316 -4.42 -2.41 12.90
CA CYS A 316 -4.33 -2.56 11.45
C CYS A 316 -3.90 -3.97 11.00
N TYR A 317 -3.17 -4.72 11.83
CA TYR A 317 -2.79 -6.09 11.51
C TYR A 317 -3.92 -7.08 11.84
N GLU A 318 -4.74 -6.79 12.84
CA GLU A 318 -5.95 -7.56 13.13
C GLU A 318 -6.98 -7.48 11.99
N GLU A 319 -6.97 -6.39 11.20
CA GLU A 319 -7.79 -6.31 9.98
C GLU A 319 -7.20 -7.15 8.83
N ILE A 320 -5.87 -7.25 8.73
CA ILE A 320 -5.22 -8.10 7.73
C ILE A 320 -5.52 -9.57 8.01
N ASP A 321 -5.31 -10.00 9.25
CA ASP A 321 -5.53 -11.38 9.67
C ASP A 321 -6.16 -11.43 11.07
N PRO A 322 -7.51 -11.44 11.18
CA PRO A 322 -8.21 -11.44 12.47
C PRO A 322 -7.88 -12.63 13.37
N ASN A 323 -7.47 -13.75 12.78
CA ASN A 323 -7.11 -14.99 13.46
C ASN A 323 -5.58 -15.19 13.52
N GLY A 324 -4.82 -14.13 13.25
CA GLY A 324 -3.37 -14.17 13.15
C GLY A 324 -2.64 -14.44 14.45
N MET A 325 -1.38 -14.74 14.35
CA MET A 325 -0.47 -14.94 15.47
C MET A 325 0.05 -13.60 15.99
N PHE A 326 -0.60 -13.06 17.00
CA PHE A 326 -0.25 -11.75 17.57
C PHE A 326 0.64 -11.89 18.80
N TRP A 327 1.62 -11.00 18.92
CA TRP A 327 2.47 -10.92 20.08
C TRP A 327 2.58 -9.49 20.62
N LYS A 328 2.61 -9.40 21.93
CA LYS A 328 2.87 -8.17 22.69
C LYS A 328 4.19 -8.28 23.46
N TYR A 329 4.50 -9.48 23.91
CA TYR A 329 5.69 -9.79 24.69
C TYR A 329 6.62 -10.70 23.89
N LYS A 330 7.93 -10.46 23.93
CA LYS A 330 8.95 -11.22 23.20
C LYS A 330 8.87 -12.75 23.44
N LYS A 331 8.55 -13.18 24.66
CA LYS A 331 8.35 -14.62 24.96
C LYS A 331 7.27 -15.26 24.09
N THR A 332 6.19 -14.56 23.81
CA THR A 332 5.13 -15.05 22.91
C THR A 332 5.63 -15.16 21.46
N MET A 333 6.38 -14.15 21.01
CA MET A 333 7.01 -14.18 19.68
C MET A 333 7.95 -15.39 19.55
N PHE A 334 8.85 -15.60 20.53
CA PHE A 334 9.81 -16.71 20.50
C PHE A 334 9.09 -18.07 20.52
N LYS A 335 8.01 -18.22 21.30
CA LYS A 335 7.19 -19.43 21.29
C LYS A 335 6.56 -19.71 19.91
N TYR A 336 6.10 -18.68 19.21
CA TYR A 336 5.59 -18.85 17.85
C TYR A 336 6.71 -19.21 16.88
N LEU A 337 7.87 -18.56 16.99
CA LEU A 337 9.05 -18.90 16.19
C LEU A 337 9.47 -20.35 16.36
N ASP A 338 9.64 -20.81 17.62
CA ASP A 338 10.00 -22.20 17.92
C ASP A 338 9.01 -23.17 17.27
N ARG A 339 7.73 -22.91 17.42
CA ARG A 339 6.71 -23.80 16.88
C ARG A 339 6.69 -23.82 15.35
N LEU A 340 6.81 -22.64 14.70
CA LEU A 340 6.84 -22.57 13.23
C LEU A 340 8.13 -23.17 12.63
N LEU A 341 9.23 -23.14 13.36
CA LEU A 341 10.51 -23.71 12.91
C LEU A 341 10.60 -25.23 13.13
N ASP A 342 9.91 -25.80 14.14
CA ASP A 342 10.08 -27.20 14.52
C ASP A 342 8.83 -28.08 14.30
N ASP A 343 7.63 -27.54 14.44
CA ASP A 343 6.37 -28.27 14.26
C ASP A 343 5.87 -28.10 12.82
N GLU A 344 6.24 -29.04 11.95
CA GLU A 344 5.88 -29.03 10.54
C GLU A 344 4.36 -29.07 10.34
N GLN A 345 3.63 -29.86 11.11
CA GLN A 345 2.18 -29.98 10.96
C GLN A 345 1.49 -28.65 11.28
N TRP A 346 1.93 -28.01 12.36
CA TRP A 346 1.37 -26.70 12.71
C TRP A 346 1.77 -25.62 11.73
N ARG A 347 3.01 -25.62 11.24
CA ARG A 347 3.46 -24.71 10.19
C ARG A 347 2.64 -24.87 8.93
N MET A 348 2.37 -26.09 8.48
CA MET A 348 1.53 -26.35 7.31
C MET A 348 0.10 -25.88 7.52
N PHE A 349 -0.48 -26.10 8.69
CA PHE A 349 -1.81 -25.58 9.06
C PHE A 349 -1.86 -24.05 8.98
N GLU A 350 -0.90 -23.34 9.59
CA GLU A 350 -0.85 -21.88 9.57
C GLU A 350 -0.53 -21.33 8.16
N SER A 351 0.24 -22.06 7.36
CA SER A 351 0.51 -21.73 5.96
C SER A 351 -0.76 -21.78 5.13
N GLN A 352 -1.55 -22.86 5.26
CA GLN A 352 -2.83 -23.00 4.55
C GLN A 352 -3.82 -21.92 4.99
N ARG A 353 -3.93 -21.67 6.30
CA ARG A 353 -4.78 -20.60 6.84
C ARG A 353 -4.42 -19.23 6.27
N SER A 354 -3.13 -18.95 6.05
CA SER A 354 -2.65 -17.72 5.43
C SER A 354 -3.07 -17.60 3.97
N ILE A 355 -3.03 -18.71 3.23
CA ILE A 355 -3.52 -18.80 1.83
C ILE A 355 -5.03 -18.55 1.79
N ASP A 356 -5.80 -19.24 2.64
CA ASP A 356 -7.25 -19.09 2.71
C ASP A 356 -7.65 -17.65 3.03
N ARG A 357 -6.94 -17.02 3.98
CA ARG A 357 -7.14 -15.59 4.28
C ARG A 357 -6.82 -14.68 3.10
N SER A 358 -5.83 -15.03 2.30
CA SER A 358 -5.50 -14.27 1.07
C SER A 358 -6.63 -14.33 0.04
N HIS A 359 -7.32 -15.46 -0.10
CA HIS A 359 -8.52 -15.56 -0.94
C HIS A 359 -9.67 -14.66 -0.42
N GLU A 360 -9.92 -14.63 0.89
CA GLU A 360 -10.93 -13.74 1.48
C GLU A 360 -10.60 -12.26 1.22
N LEU A 361 -9.33 -11.87 1.30
CA LEU A 361 -8.87 -10.51 0.98
C LEU A 361 -9.07 -10.19 -0.50
N HIS A 362 -8.83 -11.13 -1.39
CA HIS A 362 -9.12 -10.98 -2.82
C HIS A 362 -10.61 -10.73 -3.06
N ASP A 363 -11.49 -11.51 -2.46
CA ASP A 363 -12.95 -11.36 -2.61
C ASP A 363 -13.43 -9.99 -2.10
N THR A 364 -12.82 -9.50 -1.02
CA THR A 364 -13.10 -8.17 -0.49
C THR A 364 -12.68 -7.09 -1.49
N GLU A 365 -11.50 -7.22 -2.10
CA GLU A 365 -11.06 -6.29 -3.14
C GLU A 365 -12.00 -6.28 -4.34
N GLN A 366 -12.48 -7.44 -4.80
CA GLN A 366 -13.44 -7.52 -5.92
C GLN A 366 -14.74 -6.77 -5.64
N LYS A 367 -15.25 -6.84 -4.41
CA LYS A 367 -16.43 -6.05 -3.99
C LYS A 367 -16.16 -4.55 -4.08
N MET A 368 -14.99 -4.11 -3.65
CA MET A 368 -14.60 -2.71 -3.68
C MET A 368 -14.32 -2.21 -5.09
N ILE A 369 -13.72 -3.03 -5.96
CA ILE A 369 -13.57 -2.73 -7.40
C ILE A 369 -14.93 -2.56 -8.07
N ASN A 370 -15.93 -3.40 -7.74
CA ASN A 370 -17.31 -3.22 -8.22
C ASN A 370 -17.90 -1.88 -7.78
N LYS A 371 -17.62 -1.46 -6.55
CA LYS A 371 -18.07 -0.17 -6.05
C LYS A 371 -17.35 0.98 -6.76
N LEU A 372 -16.04 0.89 -6.94
CA LEU A 372 -15.28 1.88 -7.69
C LEU A 372 -15.79 2.01 -9.13
N HIS A 373 -16.08 0.89 -9.79
CA HIS A 373 -16.68 0.88 -11.12
C HIS A 373 -17.97 1.73 -11.17
N LYS A 374 -18.92 1.50 -10.25
CA LYS A 374 -20.14 2.29 -10.13
C LYS A 374 -19.88 3.78 -9.88
N LEU A 375 -18.94 4.09 -8.99
CA LEU A 375 -18.58 5.48 -8.69
C LEU A 375 -17.92 6.19 -9.87
N LEU A 376 -17.18 5.46 -10.70
CA LEU A 376 -16.60 5.96 -11.94
C LEU A 376 -17.63 6.11 -13.06
N GLY A 377 -18.88 5.66 -12.84
CA GLY A 377 -20.00 5.79 -13.79
C GLY A 377 -20.10 4.65 -14.79
N GLY A 378 -19.64 3.47 -14.39
CA GLY A 378 -19.85 2.21 -15.10
C GLY A 378 -21.18 1.54 -14.77
#